data_b711234660eff16e54ef67755e66cc74
#
_entry.id   b711234660eff16e54ef67755e66cc74
#
_cell.length_a   1.000
_cell.length_b   1.000
_cell.length_c   1.000
_cell.angle_alpha   90.00
_cell.angle_beta   90.00
_cell.angle_gamma   90.00
#
_symmetry.space_group_name_H-M   'P 1'
#
loop_
_entity.id
_entity.type
_entity.pdbx_description
1 polymer ?
#
loop_
_entity_poly.entity_id
_entity_poly.type
_entity_poly.pdbx_seq_one_letter_code
_entity_poly.pdbx_strand_id
1 'polypeptide(L)'
;MKISQFWDDSIVPALVDYIRIPAKSPHFDKQWSKNGYIEAAVELAANWCRKNAVQGMKLEVVRMEGRTPVLVLEIPAFQSSSKETVLMYGHLDKQPEMAGWRDGYGPWVPVIADGKLYGRGGADDGYAVFCAISSIKALHDEKRPHARIVILIE
;
A
#
# COMPACT_ATOMS: atom_id res chain seq x y z
N MET A 1 -19.85 -3.65 -3.66
CA MET A 1 -19.18 -2.92 -2.53
C MET A 1 -19.41 -1.42 -2.68
N LYS A 2 -19.76 -0.68 -1.61
CA LYS A 2 -19.70 0.79 -1.65
C LYS A 2 -18.25 1.22 -1.39
N ILE A 3 -17.58 1.69 -2.43
CA ILE A 3 -16.15 2.06 -2.36
C ILE A 3 -15.87 3.11 -1.29
N SER A 4 -16.73 4.14 -1.14
CA SER A 4 -16.56 5.17 -0.11
C SER A 4 -16.57 4.59 1.30
N GLN A 5 -17.50 3.69 1.61
CA GLN A 5 -17.56 3.05 2.91
C GLN A 5 -16.35 2.14 3.15
N PHE A 6 -15.93 1.38 2.14
CA PHE A 6 -14.74 0.54 2.24
C PHE A 6 -13.47 1.37 2.45
N TRP A 7 -13.39 2.54 1.82
CA TRP A 7 -12.33 3.50 2.03
C TRP A 7 -12.27 3.95 3.50
N ASP A 8 -13.40 4.39 4.05
CA ASP A 8 -13.47 4.90 5.42
C ASP A 8 -13.22 3.80 6.47
N ASP A 9 -13.81 2.62 6.29
CA ASP A 9 -13.80 1.54 7.29
C ASP A 9 -12.53 0.69 7.25
N SER A 10 -11.83 0.62 6.12
CA SER A 10 -10.70 -0.30 5.93
C SER A 10 -9.40 0.39 5.51
N ILE A 11 -9.46 1.31 4.54
CA ILE A 11 -8.25 1.92 3.98
C ILE A 11 -7.72 3.05 4.86
N VAL A 12 -8.58 3.96 5.29
CA VAL A 12 -8.17 5.09 6.15
C VAL A 12 -7.50 4.61 7.44
N PRO A 13 -8.04 3.63 8.20
CA PRO A 13 -7.34 3.08 9.36
C PRO A 13 -5.96 2.49 9.03
N ALA A 14 -5.84 1.76 7.92
CA ALA A 14 -4.57 1.19 7.49
C ALA A 14 -3.55 2.26 7.09
N LEU A 15 -3.99 3.34 6.41
CA LEU A 15 -3.13 4.49 6.09
C LEU A 15 -2.70 5.25 7.35
N VAL A 16 -3.57 5.38 8.34
CA VAL A 16 -3.24 5.97 9.65
C VAL A 16 -2.12 5.16 10.32
N ASP A 17 -2.23 3.84 10.36
CA ASP A 17 -1.20 2.99 10.94
C ASP A 17 0.09 3.02 10.13
N TYR A 18 0.00 3.02 8.80
CA TYR A 18 1.15 3.15 7.92
C TYR A 18 1.90 4.49 8.12
N ILE A 19 1.19 5.63 8.26
CA ILE A 19 1.82 6.93 8.48
C ILE A 19 2.67 6.93 9.74
N ARG A 20 2.27 6.23 10.80
CA ARG A 20 3.03 6.12 12.06
C ARG A 20 4.39 5.44 11.92
N ILE A 21 4.58 4.63 10.87
CA ILE A 21 5.84 3.93 10.64
C ILE A 21 6.83 4.86 9.94
N PRO A 22 7.98 5.21 10.52
CA PRO A 22 8.97 6.11 9.91
C PRO A 22 9.85 5.39 8.88
N ALA A 23 9.22 4.72 7.92
CA ALA A 23 9.85 3.89 6.89
C ALA A 23 10.50 4.75 5.80
N LYS A 24 11.54 5.52 6.18
CA LYS A 24 12.28 6.33 5.23
C LYS A 24 13.05 5.47 4.22
N SER A 25 13.15 5.96 2.98
CA SER A 25 13.97 5.35 1.94
C SER A 25 15.40 5.10 2.43
N PRO A 26 16.06 4.01 2.01
CA PRO A 26 17.46 3.73 2.30
C PRO A 26 18.43 4.87 1.96
N HIS A 27 18.03 5.75 1.05
CA HIS A 27 18.79 6.96 0.77
C HIS A 27 18.88 7.90 1.98
N PHE A 28 17.82 8.00 2.76
CA PHE A 28 17.70 8.89 3.93
C PHE A 28 17.93 8.18 5.27
N ASP A 29 17.70 6.87 5.34
CA ASP A 29 17.98 6.04 6.51
C ASP A 29 19.02 4.96 6.18
N LYS A 30 20.28 5.26 6.45
CA LYS A 30 21.37 4.29 6.20
C LYS A 30 21.35 3.07 7.13
N GLN A 31 20.50 3.11 8.16
CA GLN A 31 20.31 1.99 9.10
C GLN A 31 18.97 1.27 8.87
N TRP A 32 18.30 1.49 7.75
CA TRP A 32 16.98 0.97 7.43
C TRP A 32 16.80 -0.52 7.76
N SER A 33 17.80 -1.34 7.46
CA SER A 33 17.75 -2.79 7.72
C SER A 33 17.76 -3.14 9.20
N LYS A 34 18.43 -2.31 10.03
CA LYS A 34 18.46 -2.48 11.49
C LYS A 34 17.22 -1.91 12.15
N ASN A 35 16.72 -0.78 11.63
CA ASN A 35 15.54 -0.10 12.15
C ASN A 35 14.26 -0.91 11.90
N GLY A 36 14.20 -1.69 10.82
CA GLY A 36 13.07 -2.58 10.51
C GLY A 36 11.78 -1.86 10.09
N TYR A 37 11.81 -0.55 9.88
CA TYR A 37 10.60 0.22 9.56
C TYR A 37 10.04 -0.10 8.16
N ILE A 38 10.90 -0.33 7.16
CA ILE A 38 10.46 -0.74 5.82
C ILE A 38 9.81 -2.12 5.90
N GLU A 39 10.40 -3.06 6.64
CA GLU A 39 9.82 -4.38 6.87
C GLU A 39 8.43 -4.27 7.53
N ALA A 40 8.30 -3.41 8.55
CA ALA A 40 7.03 -3.18 9.24
C ALA A 40 5.96 -2.59 8.30
N ALA A 41 6.34 -1.68 7.40
CA ALA A 41 5.43 -1.11 6.40
C ALA A 41 4.97 -2.16 5.38
N VAL A 42 5.88 -2.99 4.89
CA VAL A 42 5.57 -4.08 3.96
C VAL A 42 4.68 -5.13 4.61
N GLU A 43 4.95 -5.53 5.85
CA GLU A 43 4.10 -6.50 6.58
C GLU A 43 2.71 -5.93 6.88
N LEU A 44 2.59 -4.64 7.20
CA LEU A 44 1.29 -3.98 7.36
C LEU A 44 0.48 -4.07 6.06
N ALA A 45 1.08 -3.71 4.93
CA ALA A 45 0.44 -3.79 3.62
C ALA A 45 0.08 -5.23 3.24
N ALA A 46 1.02 -6.18 3.42
CA ALA A 46 0.79 -7.59 3.14
C ALA A 46 -0.36 -8.17 3.97
N ASN A 47 -0.40 -7.86 5.26
CA ASN A 47 -1.45 -8.32 6.16
C ASN A 47 -2.82 -7.72 5.79
N TRP A 48 -2.86 -6.45 5.39
CA TRP A 48 -4.08 -5.84 4.89
C TRP A 48 -4.53 -6.51 3.58
N CYS A 49 -3.61 -6.77 2.64
CA CYS A 49 -3.92 -7.47 1.39
C CYS A 49 -4.45 -8.88 1.63
N ARG A 50 -3.87 -9.65 2.57
CA ARG A 50 -4.37 -10.99 2.95
C ARG A 50 -5.81 -10.94 3.46
N LYS A 51 -6.14 -9.96 4.33
CA LYS A 51 -7.49 -9.75 4.86
C LYS A 51 -8.49 -9.34 3.80
N ASN A 52 -8.02 -8.68 2.75
CA ASN A 52 -8.84 -8.15 1.66
C ASN A 52 -8.62 -8.87 0.33
N ALA A 53 -8.17 -10.12 0.38
CA ALA A 53 -7.84 -10.89 -0.80
C ALA A 53 -9.01 -10.98 -1.79
N VAL A 54 -8.68 -10.90 -3.07
CA VAL A 54 -9.60 -11.18 -4.18
C VAL A 54 -9.44 -12.61 -4.66
N GLN A 55 -10.42 -13.10 -5.41
CA GLN A 55 -10.43 -14.49 -5.90
C GLN A 55 -9.16 -14.82 -6.67
N GLY A 56 -8.48 -15.87 -6.26
CA GLY A 56 -7.28 -16.41 -6.92
C GLY A 56 -6.01 -15.59 -6.67
N MET A 57 -6.05 -14.55 -5.85
CA MET A 57 -4.87 -13.75 -5.51
C MET A 57 -3.81 -14.60 -4.82
N LYS A 58 -2.59 -14.50 -5.32
CA LYS A 58 -1.38 -14.96 -4.65
C LYS A 58 -0.61 -13.77 -4.13
N LEU A 59 0.00 -13.90 -2.96
CA LEU A 59 0.78 -12.85 -2.32
C LEU A 59 2.08 -13.43 -1.79
N GLU A 60 3.17 -12.80 -2.14
CA GLU A 60 4.51 -13.13 -1.66
C GLU A 60 5.24 -11.86 -1.23
N VAL A 61 6.01 -11.94 -0.15
CA VAL A 61 6.98 -10.90 0.21
C VAL A 61 8.36 -11.45 -0.11
N VAL A 62 8.93 -10.94 -1.18
CA VAL A 62 10.27 -11.33 -1.66
C VAL A 62 11.33 -10.57 -0.87
N ARG A 63 12.27 -11.31 -0.30
CA ARG A 63 13.40 -10.75 0.47
C ARG A 63 14.72 -11.23 -0.12
N MET A 64 15.60 -10.29 -0.36
CA MET A 64 16.96 -10.54 -0.84
C MET A 64 17.95 -9.86 0.08
N GLU A 65 19.09 -10.49 0.35
CA GLU A 65 20.13 -9.91 1.18
C GLU A 65 20.59 -8.55 0.64
N GLY A 66 20.68 -7.55 1.51
CA GLY A 66 21.11 -6.19 1.18
C GLY A 66 20.08 -5.38 0.35
N ARG A 67 18.86 -5.90 0.15
CA ARG A 67 17.78 -5.22 -0.57
C ARG A 67 16.57 -5.02 0.34
N THR A 68 15.79 -4.00 0.04
CA THR A 68 14.47 -3.81 0.64
C THR A 68 13.51 -4.94 0.20
N PRO A 69 12.58 -5.34 1.07
CA PRO A 69 11.57 -6.34 0.69
C PRO A 69 10.63 -5.79 -0.38
N VAL A 70 10.14 -6.67 -1.24
CA VAL A 70 9.15 -6.34 -2.28
C VAL A 70 7.90 -7.20 -2.06
N LEU A 71 6.74 -6.55 -1.96
CA LEU A 71 5.45 -7.22 -1.94
C LEU A 71 4.99 -7.45 -3.38
N VAL A 72 4.80 -8.72 -3.73
CA VAL A 72 4.32 -9.15 -5.05
C VAL A 72 2.94 -9.77 -4.90
N LEU A 73 1.97 -9.23 -5.65
CA LEU A 73 0.64 -9.81 -5.75
C LEU A 73 0.35 -10.22 -7.19
N GLU A 74 -0.19 -11.38 -7.36
CA GLU A 74 -0.57 -11.94 -8.64
C GLU A 74 -2.05 -12.31 -8.62
N ILE A 75 -2.83 -11.72 -9.53
CA ILE A 75 -4.27 -11.94 -9.65
C ILE A 75 -4.54 -12.49 -11.06
N PRO A 76 -5.17 -13.67 -11.19
CA PRO A 76 -5.49 -14.24 -12.49
C PRO A 76 -6.49 -13.38 -13.25
N ALA A 77 -6.57 -13.54 -14.56
CA ALA A 77 -7.63 -12.94 -15.35
C ALA A 77 -9.01 -13.36 -14.81
N PHE A 78 -9.94 -12.43 -14.77
CA PHE A 78 -11.29 -12.64 -14.29
C PHE A 78 -12.28 -12.45 -15.44
N GLN A 79 -13.08 -13.48 -15.74
CA GLN A 79 -14.07 -13.46 -16.82
C GLN A 79 -13.52 -12.94 -18.17
N SER A 80 -12.24 -13.17 -18.45
CA SER A 80 -11.52 -12.66 -19.61
C SER A 80 -10.63 -13.73 -20.22
N SER A 81 -10.59 -13.78 -21.55
CA SER A 81 -9.67 -14.62 -22.33
C SER A 81 -8.39 -13.88 -22.74
N SER A 82 -8.21 -12.63 -22.32
CA SER A 82 -7.03 -11.84 -22.63
C SER A 82 -5.75 -12.54 -22.15
N LYS A 83 -4.72 -12.50 -22.99
CA LYS A 83 -3.36 -12.99 -22.69
C LYS A 83 -2.46 -11.88 -22.14
N GLU A 84 -2.95 -10.65 -22.08
CA GLU A 84 -2.23 -9.50 -21.57
C GLU A 84 -2.10 -9.56 -20.06
N THR A 85 -1.14 -8.79 -19.54
CA THR A 85 -0.94 -8.60 -18.11
C THR A 85 -0.84 -7.10 -17.82
N VAL A 86 -1.63 -6.65 -16.86
CA VAL A 86 -1.51 -5.28 -16.31
C VAL A 86 -0.49 -5.33 -15.19
N LEU A 87 0.53 -4.49 -15.26
CA LEU A 87 1.45 -4.23 -14.16
C LEU A 87 1.02 -2.97 -13.42
N MET A 88 0.80 -3.09 -12.12
CA MET A 88 0.62 -1.97 -11.20
C MET A 88 1.86 -1.86 -10.31
N TYR A 89 2.27 -0.64 -10.02
CA TYR A 89 3.46 -0.36 -9.21
C TYR A 89 3.15 0.66 -8.13
N GLY A 90 3.82 0.54 -7.00
CA GLY A 90 3.83 1.51 -5.92
C GLY A 90 5.01 1.25 -4.99
N HIS A 91 5.19 2.13 -4.00
CA HIS A 91 6.25 1.99 -3.02
C HIS A 91 5.78 2.34 -1.59
N LEU A 92 6.48 1.82 -0.58
CA LEU A 92 6.17 2.03 0.84
C LEU A 92 7.27 2.78 1.59
N ASP A 93 8.42 2.99 0.96
CA ASP A 93 9.44 3.85 1.52
C ASP A 93 9.03 5.32 1.39
N LYS A 94 9.55 6.16 2.27
CA LYS A 94 9.08 7.53 2.45
C LYS A 94 10.20 8.55 2.28
N GLN A 95 9.82 9.74 1.83
CA GLN A 95 10.64 10.93 1.91
C GLN A 95 10.94 11.29 3.37
N PRO A 96 11.98 12.08 3.65
CA PRO A 96 12.31 12.50 5.02
C PRO A 96 11.24 13.38 5.66
N GLU A 97 11.44 13.67 6.91
CA GLU A 97 10.51 14.36 7.79
C GLU A 97 10.02 15.70 7.25
N MET A 98 10.91 16.50 6.62
CA MET A 98 10.68 17.89 6.23
C MET A 98 10.40 18.80 7.43
N ALA A 99 10.52 20.11 7.24
CA ALA A 99 10.22 21.12 8.23
C ALA A 99 8.90 21.86 7.92
N GLY A 100 8.39 22.65 8.87
CA GLY A 100 7.22 23.51 8.67
C GLY A 100 5.87 22.83 8.93
N TRP A 101 5.83 21.73 9.65
CA TRP A 101 4.58 21.14 10.12
C TRP A 101 3.89 22.09 11.11
N ARG A 102 2.56 22.17 11.02
CA ARG A 102 1.75 22.94 11.98
C ARG A 102 1.78 22.29 13.36
N ASP A 103 1.49 23.07 14.40
CA ASP A 103 1.36 22.53 15.76
C ASP A 103 0.36 21.39 15.81
N GLY A 104 0.76 20.29 16.47
CA GLY A 104 -0.03 19.05 16.51
C GLY A 104 0.04 18.17 15.28
N TYR A 105 0.73 18.59 14.22
CA TYR A 105 0.96 17.82 12.99
C TYR A 105 2.42 17.38 12.89
N GLY A 106 2.68 16.29 12.21
CA GLY A 106 4.04 15.81 12.00
C GLY A 106 4.12 14.71 10.96
N PRO A 107 5.32 14.37 10.51
CA PRO A 107 5.48 13.37 9.45
C PRO A 107 4.92 12.00 9.85
N TRP A 108 5.12 11.61 11.10
CA TRP A 108 4.70 10.31 11.65
C TRP A 108 3.51 10.40 12.60
N VAL A 109 2.86 11.56 12.61
CA VAL A 109 1.66 11.86 13.41
C VAL A 109 0.47 11.97 12.47
N PRO A 110 -0.30 10.89 12.23
CA PRO A 110 -1.47 10.96 11.37
C PRO A 110 -2.57 11.81 12.01
N VAL A 111 -3.05 12.81 11.30
CA VAL A 111 -4.14 13.68 11.74
C VAL A 111 -5.24 13.67 10.69
N ILE A 112 -6.47 13.40 11.10
CA ILE A 112 -7.66 13.56 10.25
C ILE A 112 -8.34 14.86 10.65
N ALA A 113 -8.38 15.82 9.73
CA ALA A 113 -9.03 17.10 9.93
C ALA A 113 -9.62 17.59 8.61
N ASP A 114 -10.82 18.17 8.65
CA ASP A 114 -11.51 18.74 7.50
C ASP A 114 -11.63 17.77 6.30
N GLY A 115 -11.88 16.48 6.57
CA GLY A 115 -11.99 15.44 5.55
C GLY A 115 -10.68 15.07 4.87
N LYS A 116 -9.52 15.43 5.45
CA LYS A 116 -8.18 15.13 4.94
C LYS A 116 -7.37 14.36 5.97
N LEU A 117 -6.58 13.40 5.50
CA LEU A 117 -5.58 12.71 6.31
C LEU A 117 -4.20 13.34 6.05
N TYR A 118 -3.59 13.84 7.12
CA TYR A 118 -2.26 14.45 7.08
C TYR A 118 -1.21 13.49 7.67
N GLY A 119 -0.03 13.48 7.06
CA GLY A 119 1.13 12.70 7.47
C GLY A 119 2.01 12.33 6.27
N ARG A 120 3.26 11.96 6.54
CA ARG A 120 4.22 11.60 5.48
C ARG A 120 3.90 10.22 4.90
N GLY A 121 3.90 10.10 3.58
CA GLY A 121 3.79 8.84 2.86
C GLY A 121 2.35 8.39 2.54
N GLY A 122 1.32 9.03 3.11
CA GLY A 122 -0.07 8.64 2.83
C GLY A 122 -0.45 8.80 1.36
N ALA A 123 -0.04 9.91 0.74
CA ALA A 123 -0.28 10.21 -0.68
C ALA A 123 0.91 9.88 -1.59
N ASP A 124 2.11 9.81 -1.03
CA ASP A 124 3.35 9.45 -1.75
C ASP A 124 4.07 8.33 -0.96
N ASP A 125 3.81 7.08 -1.28
CA ASP A 125 2.87 6.47 -2.20
C ASP A 125 2.03 5.38 -1.52
N GLY A 126 1.93 5.42 -0.16
CA GLY A 126 1.34 4.35 0.65
C GLY A 126 -0.09 3.97 0.26
N TYR A 127 -0.86 4.87 -0.38
CA TYR A 127 -2.22 4.54 -0.81
C TYR A 127 -2.28 3.57 -2.00
N ALA A 128 -1.19 3.44 -2.77
CA ALA A 128 -1.20 2.70 -4.05
C ALA A 128 -1.67 1.25 -3.91
N VAL A 129 -1.13 0.51 -2.95
CA VAL A 129 -1.51 -0.90 -2.74
C VAL A 129 -2.99 -1.04 -2.36
N PHE A 130 -3.49 -0.15 -1.52
CA PHE A 130 -4.89 -0.16 -1.09
C PHE A 130 -5.82 0.17 -2.25
N CYS A 131 -5.49 1.17 -3.08
CA CYS A 131 -6.24 1.52 -4.28
C CYS A 131 -6.25 0.39 -5.31
N ALA A 132 -5.10 -0.26 -5.54
CA ALA A 132 -5.00 -1.37 -6.49
C ALA A 132 -5.96 -2.50 -6.11
N ILE A 133 -5.89 -3.00 -4.87
CA ILE A 133 -6.77 -4.08 -4.40
C ILE A 133 -8.25 -3.66 -4.40
N SER A 134 -8.55 -2.43 -3.98
CA SER A 134 -9.94 -1.93 -3.96
C SER A 134 -10.56 -1.86 -5.34
N SER A 135 -9.78 -1.42 -6.33
CA SER A 135 -10.22 -1.35 -7.73
C SER A 135 -10.55 -2.75 -8.27
N ILE A 136 -9.70 -3.73 -7.98
CA ILE A 136 -9.93 -5.11 -8.42
C ILE A 136 -11.14 -5.71 -7.70
N LYS A 137 -11.30 -5.46 -6.39
CA LYS A 137 -12.50 -5.88 -5.64
C LYS A 137 -13.78 -5.29 -6.26
N ALA A 138 -13.76 -4.02 -6.63
CA ALA A 138 -14.90 -3.38 -7.26
C ALA A 138 -15.25 -4.03 -8.60
N LEU A 139 -14.24 -4.34 -9.44
CA LEU A 139 -14.46 -5.06 -10.69
C LEU A 139 -15.09 -6.45 -10.46
N HIS A 140 -14.61 -7.21 -9.47
CA HIS A 140 -15.17 -8.51 -9.13
C HIS A 140 -16.61 -8.42 -8.64
N ASP A 141 -16.91 -7.45 -7.75
CA ASP A 141 -18.26 -7.24 -7.22
C ASP A 141 -19.26 -6.86 -8.33
N GLU A 142 -18.81 -6.08 -9.31
CA GLU A 142 -19.61 -5.68 -10.47
C GLU A 142 -19.57 -6.70 -11.61
N LYS A 143 -18.88 -7.83 -11.42
CA LYS A 143 -18.68 -8.89 -12.43
C LYS A 143 -18.06 -8.34 -13.73
N ARG A 144 -17.19 -7.35 -13.63
CA ARG A 144 -16.48 -6.76 -14.76
C ARG A 144 -15.21 -7.55 -15.06
N PRO A 145 -14.97 -7.88 -16.33
CA PRO A 145 -13.80 -8.64 -16.72
C PRO A 145 -12.52 -7.81 -16.62
N HIS A 146 -11.41 -8.48 -16.31
CA HIS A 146 -10.07 -7.90 -16.41
C HIS A 146 -9.02 -8.96 -16.81
N ALA A 147 -7.93 -8.53 -17.43
CA ALA A 147 -6.76 -9.35 -17.71
C ALA A 147 -6.04 -9.78 -16.43
N ARG A 148 -5.03 -10.63 -16.53
CA ARG A 148 -4.11 -10.91 -15.42
C ARG A 148 -3.52 -9.62 -14.89
N ILE A 149 -3.38 -9.51 -13.57
CA ILE A 149 -2.79 -8.33 -12.92
C ILE A 149 -1.61 -8.79 -12.06
N VAL A 150 -0.53 -8.05 -12.13
CA VAL A 150 0.62 -8.16 -11.22
C VAL A 150 0.79 -6.82 -10.53
N ILE A 151 0.92 -6.83 -9.21
CA ILE A 151 1.18 -5.63 -8.41
C ILE A 151 2.53 -5.80 -7.75
N LEU A 152 3.41 -4.82 -7.93
CA LEU A 152 4.72 -4.74 -7.29
C LEU A 152 4.74 -3.54 -6.36
N ILE A 153 5.04 -3.78 -5.08
CA ILE A 153 5.15 -2.72 -4.06
C ILE A 153 6.50 -2.89 -3.37
N GLU A 154 7.39 -1.92 -3.53
CA GLU A 154 8.73 -1.88 -2.94
C GLU A 154 8.86 -0.93 -1.74
#